data_c6719e56789ff140f2c19c164996e9f7
#
_entry.id   c6719e56789ff140f2c19c164996e9f7
#
_cell.length_a   1.000
_cell.length_b   1.000
_cell.length_c   1.000
_cell.angle_alpha   90.00
_cell.angle_beta   90.00
_cell.angle_gamma   90.00
#
_symmetry.space_group_name_H-M   'P 1'
#
loop_
_entity.id
_entity.type
_entity.pdbx_description
1 polymer ?
#
loop_
_entity_poly.entity_id
_entity_poly.type
_entity_poly.pdbx_seq_one_letter_code
_entity_poly.pdbx_strand_id
1 'polypeptide(L)' 'MSNIKEAEEQTGISRANIRYYEKMGLLQPKRNEKNGYREYRPEDIKRILQIKILRKLDVPIEEIKDTFDRPEMFG' A
#
# COMPACT_ATOMS: atom_id res chain seq x y z
N MET A 1 2.41 2.36 14.91
CA MET A 1 2.63 1.98 13.50
C MET A 1 2.77 0.47 13.38
N SER A 2 2.40 -0.09 12.26
CA SER A 2 2.41 -1.53 12.06
C SER A 2 3.66 -1.98 11.31
N ASN A 3 4.19 -3.17 11.64
CA ASN A 3 5.23 -3.81 10.83
C ASN A 3 4.56 -4.55 9.66
N ILE A 4 5.36 -5.17 8.79
CA ILE A 4 4.82 -5.83 7.60
C ILE A 4 3.92 -7.03 7.96
N LYS A 5 4.23 -7.75 9.02
CA LYS A 5 3.39 -8.87 9.49
C LYS A 5 2.01 -8.36 9.90
N GLU A 6 1.97 -7.28 10.67
CA GLU A 6 0.72 -6.66 11.08
C GLU A 6 -0.05 -6.10 9.89
N ALA A 7 0.65 -5.48 8.94
CA ALA A 7 0.02 -4.99 7.72
C ALA A 7 -0.61 -6.13 6.93
N GLU A 8 0.07 -7.26 6.83
CA GLU A 8 -0.45 -8.47 6.19
C GLU A 8 -1.71 -8.96 6.89
N GLU A 9 -1.69 -9.01 8.22
CA GLU A 9 -2.84 -9.46 9.01
C GLU A 9 -4.03 -8.50 8.89
N GLN A 10 -3.78 -7.20 8.92
CA GLN A 10 -4.84 -6.20 8.86
C GLN A 10 -5.48 -6.07 7.48
N THR A 11 -4.74 -6.35 6.43
CA THR A 11 -5.23 -6.14 5.06
C THR A 11 -5.62 -7.44 4.35
N GLY A 12 -5.10 -8.56 4.79
CA GLY A 12 -5.26 -9.82 4.08
C GLY A 12 -4.45 -9.92 2.80
N ILE A 13 -3.53 -8.98 2.59
CA ILE A 13 -2.63 -8.98 1.42
C ILE A 13 -1.29 -9.54 1.85
N SER A 14 -0.71 -10.46 1.06
CA SER A 14 0.58 -11.05 1.38
C SER A 14 1.69 -10.00 1.40
N ARG A 15 2.71 -10.24 2.23
CA ARG A 15 3.85 -9.33 2.29
C ARG A 15 4.55 -9.19 0.95
N ALA A 16 4.56 -10.24 0.15
CA ALA A 16 5.14 -10.19 -1.19
C ALA A 16 4.40 -9.18 -2.06
N ASN A 17 3.08 -9.16 -1.99
CA ASN A 17 2.27 -8.21 -2.75
C ASN A 17 2.40 -6.79 -2.19
N ILE A 18 2.46 -6.63 -0.87
CA ILE A 18 2.67 -5.32 -0.26
C ILE A 18 4.01 -4.73 -0.73
N ARG A 19 5.06 -5.53 -0.75
CA ARG A 19 6.37 -5.09 -1.24
C ARG A 19 6.35 -4.78 -2.74
N TYR A 20 5.58 -5.54 -3.50
CA TYR A 20 5.38 -5.29 -4.92
C TYR A 20 4.72 -3.92 -5.14
N TYR A 21 3.68 -3.61 -4.36
CA TYR A 21 3.00 -2.31 -4.45
C TYR A 21 3.96 -1.17 -4.09
N GLU A 22 4.82 -1.37 -3.11
CA GLU A 22 5.85 -0.39 -2.76
C GLU A 22 6.81 -0.20 -3.94
N LYS A 23 7.26 -1.29 -4.55
CA LYS A 23 8.16 -1.25 -5.71
C LYS A 23 7.53 -0.51 -6.88
N MET A 24 6.23 -0.66 -7.07
CA MET A 24 5.50 0.01 -8.14
C MET A 24 5.18 1.48 -7.84
N GLY A 25 5.56 1.96 -6.67
CA GLY A 25 5.33 3.36 -6.30
C GLY A 25 3.94 3.64 -5.74
N LEU A 26 3.18 2.60 -5.40
CA LEU A 26 1.84 2.77 -4.83
C LEU A 26 1.87 3.04 -3.33
N LEU A 27 2.95 2.64 -2.68
CA LEU A 27 3.14 2.78 -1.24
C LEU A 27 4.51 3.38 -0.96
N GLN A 28 4.58 4.21 0.08
CA GLN A 28 5.83 4.78 0.54
C GLN A 28 5.90 4.66 2.06
N PRO A 29 6.08 3.43 2.58
CA PRO A 29 6.13 3.23 4.02
C PRO A 29 7.36 3.93 4.61
N LYS A 30 7.22 4.36 5.86
CA LYS A 30 8.31 4.96 6.58
C LYS A 30 9.30 3.87 7.01
N ARG A 31 10.59 4.17 6.97
CA ARG A 31 11.60 3.28 7.52
C ARG A 31 12.00 3.74 8.91
N ASN A 32 12.12 2.78 9.82
CA ASN A 32 12.63 3.06 11.15
C ASN A 32 14.14 3.29 11.05
N GLU A 33 14.60 4.43 11.51
CA GLU A 33 16.00 4.83 11.41
C GLU A 33 16.93 3.96 12.25
N LYS A 34 16.41 3.36 13.32
CA LYS A 34 17.22 2.56 14.26
C LYS A 34 17.46 1.14 13.75
N ASN A 35 16.46 0.52 13.11
CA ASN A 35 16.57 -0.89 12.71
C ASN A 35 16.39 -1.11 11.21
N GLY A 36 16.06 -0.07 10.45
CA GLY A 36 15.88 -0.16 8.99
C GLY A 36 14.63 -0.88 8.54
N TYR A 37 13.79 -1.36 9.46
CA TYR A 37 12.56 -2.03 9.10
C TYR A 37 11.48 -1.03 8.67
N ARG A 38 10.59 -1.47 7.78
CA ARG A 38 9.47 -0.66 7.32
C ARG A 38 8.42 -0.54 8.40
N GLU A 39 7.84 0.65 8.50
CA GLU A 39 6.71 0.92 9.38
C GLU A 39 5.53 1.40 8.54
N TYR A 40 4.40 0.74 8.71
CA TYR A 40 3.17 1.04 7.96
C TYR A 40 2.26 1.88 8.84
N ARG A 41 2.02 3.12 8.41
CA ARG A 41 1.14 4.05 9.10
C ARG A 41 -0.31 3.68 8.85
N PRO A 42 -1.27 4.16 9.66
CA PRO A 42 -2.70 3.92 9.38
C PRO A 42 -3.08 4.31 7.94
N GLU A 43 -2.54 5.38 7.43
CA GLU A 43 -2.77 5.84 6.05
C GLU A 43 -2.22 4.85 5.02
N ASP A 44 -1.12 4.16 5.32
CA ASP A 44 -0.57 3.13 4.45
C ASP A 44 -1.47 1.90 4.43
N ILE A 45 -1.97 1.49 5.58
CA ILE A 45 -2.92 0.36 5.69
C ILE A 45 -4.18 0.68 4.88
N LYS A 46 -4.70 1.88 5.03
CA LYS A 46 -5.87 2.33 4.26
C LYS A 46 -5.61 2.26 2.76
N ARG A 47 -4.43 2.68 2.33
CA ARG A 47 -4.05 2.66 0.91
C ARG A 47 -3.95 1.23 0.38
N ILE A 48 -3.39 0.31 1.16
CA ILE A 48 -3.33 -1.11 0.79
C ILE A 48 -4.74 -1.68 0.60
N LEU A 49 -5.66 -1.32 1.50
CA LEU A 49 -7.05 -1.76 1.39
C LEU A 49 -7.73 -1.19 0.14
N GLN A 50 -7.44 0.05 -0.22
CA GLN A 50 -7.95 0.65 -1.45
C GLN A 50 -7.41 -0.09 -2.68
N ILE A 51 -6.13 -0.44 -2.69
CA ILE A 51 -5.52 -1.22 -3.76
C ILE A 51 -6.21 -2.58 -3.86
N LYS A 52 -6.45 -3.22 -2.72
CA LYS A 52 -7.12 -4.52 -2.66
C LYS A 52 -8.49 -4.47 -3.35
N ILE A 53 -9.29 -3.45 -3.04
CA ILE A 53 -10.62 -3.29 -3.63
C ILE A 53 -10.51 -3.07 -5.14
N LEU A 54 -9.63 -2.16 -5.57
CA LEU A 54 -9.45 -1.85 -6.98
C LEU A 54 -8.98 -3.06 -7.77
N ARG A 55 -8.09 -3.86 -7.19
CA ARG A 55 -7.62 -5.09 -7.83
C ARG A 55 -8.73 -6.13 -7.96
N LYS A 56 -9.65 -6.20 -7.00
CA LYS A 56 -10.82 -7.07 -7.09
C LYS A 56 -11.76 -6.66 -8.22
N LEU A 57 -11.74 -5.40 -8.57
CA LEU A 57 -12.52 -4.85 -9.69
C LEU A 57 -11.74 -4.92 -11.00
N ASP A 58 -10.63 -5.65 -11.03
CA ASP A 58 -9.77 -5.84 -12.19
C ASP A 58 -9.14 -4.54 -12.72
N VAL A 59 -8.97 -3.55 -11.86
CA VAL A 59 -8.28 -2.31 -12.24
C VAL A 59 -6.78 -2.60 -12.32
N PRO A 60 -6.13 -2.32 -13.46
CA PRO A 60 -4.69 -2.55 -13.61
C PRO A 60 -3.88 -1.68 -12.64
N ILE A 61 -2.71 -2.19 -12.24
CA ILE A 61 -1.80 -1.48 -11.34
C ILE A 61 -1.47 -0.07 -11.88
N GLU A 62 -1.26 0.04 -13.18
CA GLU A 62 -0.92 1.32 -13.81
C GLU A 62 -2.03 2.37 -13.65
N GLU A 63 -3.27 1.94 -13.75
CA GLU A 63 -4.42 2.84 -13.56
C GLU A 63 -4.57 3.22 -12.09
N ILE A 64 -4.30 2.29 -11.18
CA ILE A 64 -4.33 2.56 -9.74
C ILE A 64 -3.28 3.63 -9.42
N LYS A 65 -2.08 3.48 -9.96
CA LYS A 65 -1.00 4.44 -9.76
C LYS A 65 -1.38 5.82 -10.29
N ASP A 66 -1.92 5.88 -11.50
CA ASP A 66 -2.39 7.13 -12.09
C ASP A 66 -3.43 7.81 -11.20
N THR A 67 -4.37 7.03 -10.68
CA THR A 67 -5.43 7.54 -9.82
C THR A 67 -4.86 8.12 -8.53
N PHE A 68 -3.88 7.45 -7.93
CA PHE A 68 -3.23 7.92 -6.71
C PHE A 68 -2.37 9.16 -6.96
N ASP A 69 -1.78 9.26 -8.15
CA ASP A 69 -0.96 10.43 -8.53
C ASP A 69 -1.84 11.65 -8.88
N ARG A 70 -3.15 11.46 -9.02
CA ARG A 70 -4.10 12.52 -9.31
C ARG A 70 -5.20 12.55 -8.26
N PRO A 71 -4.88 12.99 -7.03
CA PRO A 71 -5.83 12.96 -5.93
C PRO A 71 -7.12 13.75 -6.19
N GLU A 72 -7.10 14.73 -7.07
CA GLU A 72 -8.28 15.48 -7.46
C GLU A 72 -9.34 14.62 -8.15
N MET A 73 -8.95 13.47 -8.67
CA MET A 73 -9.88 12.54 -9.30
C MET A 73 -10.76 11.81 -8.29
N PHE A 74 -10.36 11.81 -7.04
CA PHE A 74 -11.14 11.20 -5.96
C PHE A 74 -12.16 12.16 -5.34
N GLY A 75 -12.06 13.38 -5.69
CA GLY A 75 -12.97 14.46 -5.30
C GLY A 75 -13.66 14.34 -3.98
#